data_59e13da2d718db30869480861b80424c
#
_entry.id   59e13da2d718db30869480861b80424c
#
_cell.length_a   1.000
_cell.length_b   1.000
_cell.length_c   1.000
_cell.angle_alpha   90.00
_cell.angle_beta   90.00
_cell.angle_gamma   90.00
#
_symmetry.space_group_name_H-M   'P 1'
#
loop_
_entity.id
_entity.type
_entity.pdbx_description
1 polymer ?
#
loop_
_entity_poly.entity_id
_entity_poly.type
_entity_poly.pdbx_seq_one_letter_code
_entity_poly.pdbx_strand_id
1 'polypeptide(L)'
;KTILFLHGNAGNLFNRSYKLNRLNELNLNVLIISWRSFSGNLGKPNETNLYGDAKKAVKWLNDKGVKTENIILYGESLGTGVAVEIGQTNKFNSIILESPYTSMIKAAKIYYPYLPVKFLLKDKYESEKKIKNIKTPILIMHGKKDDIVPCYMGKKLFEIANKPKKFLQIEEDDHMLSFNDNLLLEIQNFINKY
;
A
#
# COMPACT_ATOMS: atom_id res chain seq x y z
N LYS A 1 8.47 -8.72 -14.09
CA LYS A 1 7.40 -8.35 -13.13
C LYS A 1 7.10 -6.85 -13.23
N THR A 2 5.89 -6.43 -12.83
CA THR A 2 5.44 -5.03 -12.87
C THR A 2 4.92 -4.61 -11.50
N ILE A 3 5.43 -3.51 -10.97
CA ILE A 3 4.88 -2.87 -9.77
C ILE A 3 3.67 -2.02 -10.17
N LEU A 4 2.52 -2.27 -9.55
CA LEU A 4 1.38 -1.35 -9.55
C LEU A 4 1.44 -0.54 -8.26
N PHE A 5 1.84 0.72 -8.38
CA PHE A 5 2.03 1.63 -7.25
C PHE A 5 0.73 2.40 -6.95
N LEU A 6 0.21 2.20 -5.75
CA LEU A 6 -1.01 2.79 -5.20
C LEU A 6 -0.59 3.81 -4.14
N HIS A 7 -0.57 5.09 -4.51
CA HIS A 7 0.01 6.15 -3.66
C HIS A 7 -0.85 6.55 -2.46
N GLY A 8 -0.22 7.24 -1.50
CA GLY A 8 -0.85 7.79 -0.31
C GLY A 8 -1.76 8.99 -0.57
N ASN A 9 -2.32 9.56 0.51
CA ASN A 9 -3.31 10.64 0.46
C ASN A 9 -2.72 12.02 0.14
N ALA A 10 -1.44 12.26 0.42
CA ALA A 10 -0.81 13.57 0.27
C ALA A 10 0.05 13.69 -0.98
N GLY A 11 0.24 14.93 -1.45
CA GLY A 11 1.12 15.24 -2.57
C GLY A 11 0.55 14.84 -3.93
N ASN A 12 1.45 14.79 -4.91
CA ASN A 12 1.15 14.43 -6.30
C ASN A 12 2.17 13.40 -6.81
N LEU A 13 2.09 13.02 -8.08
CA LEU A 13 3.01 12.04 -8.69
C LEU A 13 4.46 12.49 -8.67
N PHE A 14 4.72 13.81 -8.81
CA PHE A 14 6.08 14.36 -8.76
C PHE A 14 6.76 14.09 -7.41
N ASN A 15 6.02 14.19 -6.30
CA ASN A 15 6.56 13.91 -4.97
C ASN A 15 7.02 12.44 -4.80
N ARG A 16 6.60 11.54 -5.70
CA ARG A 16 7.00 10.12 -5.70
C ARG A 16 8.13 9.81 -6.69
N SER A 17 8.61 10.80 -7.46
CA SER A 17 9.63 10.57 -8.49
C SER A 17 10.90 9.92 -7.94
N TYR A 18 11.40 10.37 -6.80
CA TYR A 18 12.56 9.75 -6.16
C TYR A 18 12.31 8.26 -5.88
N LYS A 19 11.22 7.94 -5.20
CA LYS A 19 10.84 6.55 -4.85
C LYS A 19 10.66 5.68 -6.09
N LEU A 20 10.00 6.20 -7.13
CA LEU A 20 9.81 5.48 -8.39
C LEU A 20 11.14 5.21 -9.09
N ASN A 21 12.06 6.18 -9.10
CA ASN A 21 13.41 5.99 -9.64
C ASN A 21 14.15 4.88 -8.89
N ARG A 22 14.10 4.89 -7.55
CA ARG A 22 14.71 3.84 -6.73
C ARG A 22 14.10 2.46 -7.01
N LEU A 23 12.78 2.35 -7.15
CA LEU A 23 12.12 1.09 -7.50
C LEU A 23 12.46 0.63 -8.93
N ASN A 24 12.70 1.57 -9.86
CA ASN A 24 13.11 1.22 -11.23
C ASN A 24 14.52 0.60 -11.28
N GLU A 25 15.41 0.91 -10.32
CA GLU A 25 16.73 0.27 -10.20
C GLU A 25 16.66 -1.25 -9.96
N LEU A 26 15.49 -1.76 -9.54
CA LEU A 26 15.24 -3.20 -9.37
C LEU A 26 15.01 -3.95 -10.70
N ASN A 27 15.15 -3.29 -11.85
CA ASN A 27 14.85 -3.84 -13.19
C ASN A 27 13.39 -4.34 -13.31
N LEU A 28 12.46 -3.62 -12.71
CA LEU A 28 11.04 -3.88 -12.76
C LEU A 28 10.32 -2.76 -13.51
N ASN A 29 9.25 -3.10 -14.23
CA ASN A 29 8.35 -2.08 -14.72
C ASN A 29 7.57 -1.47 -13.55
N VAL A 30 7.31 -0.17 -13.59
CA VAL A 30 6.53 0.53 -12.57
C VAL A 30 5.39 1.28 -13.23
N LEU A 31 4.16 0.95 -12.84
CA LEU A 31 2.96 1.71 -13.16
C LEU A 31 2.46 2.38 -11.88
N ILE A 32 2.46 3.70 -11.84
CA ILE A 32 1.76 4.46 -10.81
C ILE A 32 0.47 5.01 -11.38
N ILE A 33 -0.62 4.89 -10.64
CA ILE A 33 -1.88 5.55 -10.96
C ILE A 33 -2.08 6.75 -10.04
N SER A 34 -2.73 7.79 -10.52
CA SER A 34 -3.19 8.89 -9.69
C SER A 34 -4.68 8.75 -9.43
N TRP A 35 -5.06 8.83 -8.15
CA TRP A 35 -6.46 8.72 -7.76
C TRP A 35 -7.31 9.84 -8.39
N ARG A 36 -8.60 9.56 -8.55
CA ARG A 36 -9.57 10.62 -8.85
C ARG A 36 -9.49 11.73 -7.80
N SER A 37 -9.68 12.98 -8.22
CA SER A 37 -9.48 14.20 -7.43
C SER A 37 -8.02 14.54 -7.07
N PHE A 38 -7.05 13.72 -7.49
CA PHE A 38 -5.62 13.99 -7.32
C PHE A 38 -4.98 14.32 -8.67
N SER A 39 -3.93 15.14 -8.65
CA SER A 39 -3.14 15.50 -9.84
C SER A 39 -4.00 15.96 -11.03
N GLY A 40 -5.09 16.68 -10.80
CA GLY A 40 -6.00 17.17 -11.84
C GLY A 40 -7.05 16.16 -12.35
N ASN A 41 -7.07 14.92 -11.86
CA ASN A 41 -8.11 13.97 -12.21
C ASN A 41 -9.48 14.38 -11.66
N LEU A 42 -10.52 14.17 -12.45
CA LEU A 42 -11.89 14.44 -12.04
C LEU A 42 -12.46 13.32 -11.17
N GLY A 43 -13.52 13.64 -10.41
CA GLY A 43 -14.31 12.67 -9.65
C GLY A 43 -14.14 12.78 -8.13
N LYS A 44 -14.92 11.98 -7.38
CA LYS A 44 -14.89 11.98 -5.91
C LYS A 44 -14.02 10.82 -5.40
N PRO A 45 -12.98 11.08 -4.60
CA PRO A 45 -12.20 10.05 -3.95
C PRO A 45 -13.02 9.50 -2.77
N ASN A 46 -13.38 8.24 -2.84
CA ASN A 46 -13.96 7.49 -1.72
C ASN A 46 -13.48 6.04 -1.79
N GLU A 47 -13.67 5.29 -0.73
CA GLU A 47 -13.20 3.92 -0.59
C GLU A 47 -13.60 3.04 -1.79
N THR A 48 -14.87 3.01 -2.16
CA THR A 48 -15.37 2.21 -3.27
C THR A 48 -14.76 2.63 -4.61
N ASN A 49 -14.64 3.93 -4.82
CA ASN A 49 -14.12 4.46 -6.08
C ASN A 49 -12.62 4.19 -6.24
N LEU A 50 -11.82 4.31 -5.16
CA LEU A 50 -10.40 3.99 -5.20
C LEU A 50 -10.17 2.49 -5.45
N TYR A 51 -10.98 1.62 -4.87
CA TYR A 51 -10.96 0.19 -5.19
C TYR A 51 -11.26 -0.06 -6.68
N GLY A 52 -12.25 0.64 -7.22
CA GLY A 52 -12.58 0.57 -8.65
C GLY A 52 -11.44 1.04 -9.55
N ASP A 53 -10.76 2.13 -9.18
CA ASP A 53 -9.63 2.66 -9.92
C ASP A 53 -8.46 1.67 -9.94
N ALA A 54 -8.12 1.07 -8.80
CA ALA A 54 -7.07 0.06 -8.74
C ALA A 54 -7.42 -1.21 -9.53
N LYS A 55 -8.67 -1.69 -9.47
CA LYS A 55 -9.14 -2.82 -10.29
C LYS A 55 -9.03 -2.54 -11.79
N LYS A 56 -9.35 -1.30 -12.22
CA LYS A 56 -9.16 -0.88 -13.62
C LYS A 56 -7.70 -0.86 -14.02
N ALA A 57 -6.79 -0.43 -13.13
CA ALA A 57 -5.35 -0.46 -13.39
C ALA A 57 -4.83 -1.89 -13.56
N VAL A 58 -5.27 -2.84 -12.73
CA VAL A 58 -4.97 -4.27 -12.88
C VAL A 58 -5.48 -4.78 -14.22
N LYS A 59 -6.74 -4.48 -14.56
CA LYS A 59 -7.31 -4.87 -15.86
C LYS A 59 -6.50 -4.29 -17.01
N TRP A 60 -6.12 -3.03 -16.96
CA TRP A 60 -5.32 -2.39 -17.99
C TRP A 60 -3.97 -3.09 -18.18
N LEU A 61 -3.28 -3.45 -17.10
CA LEU A 61 -2.05 -4.25 -17.16
C LEU A 61 -2.29 -5.60 -17.81
N ASN A 62 -3.39 -6.29 -17.45
CA ASN A 62 -3.72 -7.56 -18.07
C ASN A 62 -4.01 -7.42 -19.57
N ASP A 63 -4.74 -6.37 -19.99
CA ASP A 63 -5.00 -6.08 -21.40
C ASP A 63 -3.71 -5.76 -22.19
N LYS A 64 -2.64 -5.31 -21.49
CA LYS A 64 -1.29 -5.14 -22.04
C LYS A 64 -0.40 -6.40 -21.97
N GLY A 65 -0.97 -7.54 -21.59
CA GLY A 65 -0.27 -8.83 -21.55
C GLY A 65 0.47 -9.13 -20.25
N VAL A 66 0.39 -8.27 -19.23
CA VAL A 66 0.96 -8.52 -17.91
C VAL A 66 0.02 -9.42 -17.12
N LYS A 67 0.39 -10.68 -16.88
CA LYS A 67 -0.41 -11.60 -16.06
C LYS A 67 -0.49 -11.11 -14.62
N THR A 68 -1.63 -11.31 -13.95
CA THR A 68 -1.85 -10.87 -12.56
C THR A 68 -0.80 -11.43 -11.60
N GLU A 69 -0.36 -12.66 -11.79
CA GLU A 69 0.72 -13.29 -11.02
C GLU A 69 2.12 -12.67 -11.23
N ASN A 70 2.27 -11.77 -12.20
CA ASN A 70 3.47 -10.99 -12.44
C ASN A 70 3.34 -9.52 -11.95
N ILE A 71 2.20 -9.17 -11.34
CA ILE A 71 1.96 -7.86 -10.75
C ILE A 71 2.33 -7.90 -9.27
N ILE A 72 3.11 -6.92 -8.85
CA ILE A 72 3.44 -6.62 -7.46
C ILE A 72 2.55 -5.44 -7.05
N LEU A 73 1.65 -5.63 -6.09
CA LEU A 73 0.88 -4.53 -5.54
C LEU A 73 1.74 -3.78 -4.52
N TYR A 74 1.98 -2.52 -4.77
CA TYR A 74 2.66 -1.64 -3.83
C TYR A 74 1.69 -0.59 -3.31
N GLY A 75 1.32 -0.65 -2.04
CA GLY A 75 0.48 0.35 -1.38
C GLY A 75 1.31 1.23 -0.45
N GLU A 76 1.17 2.55 -0.58
CA GLU A 76 1.75 3.55 0.32
C GLU A 76 0.63 4.19 1.13
N SER A 77 0.71 4.19 2.46
CA SER A 77 -0.25 4.87 3.35
C SER A 77 -1.71 4.57 2.98
N LEU A 78 -2.50 5.53 2.50
CA LEU A 78 -3.87 5.33 2.00
C LEU A 78 -3.95 4.17 1.00
N GLY A 79 -2.98 4.07 0.08
CA GLY A 79 -2.92 3.01 -0.92
C GLY A 79 -2.79 1.60 -0.34
N THR A 80 -2.33 1.45 0.91
CA THR A 80 -2.26 0.14 1.58
C THR A 80 -3.64 -0.46 1.80
N GLY A 81 -4.63 0.36 2.17
CA GLY A 81 -6.01 -0.09 2.31
C GLY A 81 -6.61 -0.57 0.99
N VAL A 82 -6.23 0.08 -0.12
CA VAL A 82 -6.63 -0.34 -1.46
C VAL A 82 -5.92 -1.63 -1.88
N ALA A 83 -4.60 -1.74 -1.64
CA ALA A 83 -3.84 -2.95 -1.93
C ALA A 83 -4.38 -4.17 -1.15
N VAL A 84 -4.73 -3.98 0.12
CA VAL A 84 -5.35 -5.03 0.95
C VAL A 84 -6.71 -5.44 0.39
N GLU A 85 -7.54 -4.50 -0.06
CA GLU A 85 -8.85 -4.82 -0.66
C GLU A 85 -8.72 -5.68 -1.91
N ILE A 86 -7.95 -5.21 -2.91
CA ILE A 86 -7.85 -5.93 -4.18
C ILE A 86 -7.00 -7.20 -4.09
N GLY A 87 -6.13 -7.28 -3.09
CA GLY A 87 -5.32 -8.46 -2.81
C GLY A 87 -6.10 -9.69 -2.35
N GLN A 88 -7.35 -9.53 -1.88
CA GLN A 88 -8.18 -10.64 -1.41
C GLN A 88 -8.68 -11.55 -2.54
N THR A 89 -8.87 -11.02 -3.74
CA THR A 89 -9.60 -11.69 -4.83
C THR A 89 -8.70 -12.27 -5.91
N ASN A 90 -7.44 -11.84 -5.99
CA ASN A 90 -6.52 -12.26 -7.04
C ASN A 90 -5.20 -12.74 -6.46
N LYS A 91 -4.56 -13.68 -7.16
CA LYS A 91 -3.20 -14.11 -6.82
C LYS A 91 -2.19 -13.21 -7.53
N PHE A 92 -1.69 -12.20 -6.83
CA PHE A 92 -0.59 -11.37 -7.28
C PHE A 92 0.76 -12.05 -7.03
N ASN A 93 1.85 -11.51 -7.59
CA ASN A 93 3.20 -11.98 -7.26
C ASN A 93 3.47 -11.79 -5.76
N SER A 94 3.33 -10.55 -5.31
CA SER A 94 3.49 -10.15 -3.92
C SER A 94 2.74 -8.86 -3.64
N ILE A 95 2.54 -8.56 -2.35
CA ILE A 95 1.94 -7.31 -1.87
C ILE A 95 2.93 -6.65 -0.93
N ILE A 96 3.26 -5.38 -1.21
CA ILE A 96 4.13 -4.55 -0.38
C ILE A 96 3.27 -3.44 0.22
N LEU A 97 3.29 -3.32 1.54
CA LEU A 97 2.54 -2.33 2.29
C LEU A 97 3.52 -1.42 3.04
N GLU A 98 3.59 -0.16 2.64
CA GLU A 98 4.41 0.87 3.26
C GLU A 98 3.55 1.72 4.19
N SER A 99 3.94 1.82 5.47
CA SER A 99 3.24 2.58 6.52
C SER A 99 1.74 2.29 6.58
N PRO A 100 1.33 0.98 6.66
CA PRO A 100 -0.08 0.61 6.61
C PRO A 100 -0.79 0.86 7.95
N TYR A 101 -2.10 1.14 7.85
CA TYR A 101 -3.01 1.30 8.99
C TYR A 101 -3.99 0.13 9.09
N THR A 102 -4.44 -0.16 10.33
CA THR A 102 -5.42 -1.23 10.59
C THR A 102 -6.83 -0.92 10.09
N SER A 103 -7.25 0.35 10.23
CA SER A 103 -8.43 0.94 9.59
C SER A 103 -8.36 2.47 9.67
N MET A 104 -9.02 3.17 8.76
CA MET A 104 -9.10 4.63 8.79
C MET A 104 -9.75 5.14 10.08
N ILE A 105 -10.74 4.41 10.61
CA ILE A 105 -11.37 4.75 11.91
C ILE A 105 -10.33 4.74 13.03
N LYS A 106 -9.50 3.70 13.12
CA LYS A 106 -8.49 3.58 14.18
C LYS A 106 -7.38 4.62 14.03
N ALA A 107 -6.94 4.89 12.80
CA ALA A 107 -5.97 5.94 12.52
C ALA A 107 -6.53 7.33 12.90
N ALA A 108 -7.74 7.67 12.47
CA ALA A 108 -8.37 8.95 12.80
C ALA A 108 -8.62 9.12 14.31
N LYS A 109 -8.89 8.03 15.04
CA LYS A 109 -9.13 8.08 16.48
C LYS A 109 -7.91 8.51 17.31
N ILE A 110 -6.70 8.37 16.76
CA ILE A 110 -5.47 8.84 17.40
C ILE A 110 -5.47 10.37 17.47
N TYR A 111 -5.90 11.04 16.40
CA TYR A 111 -5.91 12.50 16.30
C TYR A 111 -7.19 13.12 16.88
N TYR A 112 -8.29 12.36 16.84
CA TYR A 112 -9.62 12.82 17.26
C TYR A 112 -10.25 11.87 18.28
N PRO A 113 -9.62 11.68 19.47
CA PRO A 113 -10.06 10.68 20.44
C PRO A 113 -11.45 10.97 21.00
N TYR A 114 -11.85 12.25 21.05
CA TYR A 114 -13.14 12.71 21.58
C TYR A 114 -14.27 12.71 20.55
N LEU A 115 -13.97 12.54 19.26
CA LEU A 115 -14.99 12.51 18.22
C LEU A 115 -15.53 11.10 17.99
N PRO A 116 -16.82 10.95 17.68
CA PRO A 116 -17.40 9.67 17.33
C PRO A 116 -17.07 9.27 15.89
N VAL A 117 -15.75 9.18 15.57
CA VAL A 117 -15.21 8.99 14.21
C VAL A 117 -15.82 7.78 13.48
N LYS A 118 -16.24 6.75 14.24
CA LYS A 118 -16.90 5.56 13.67
C LYS A 118 -18.18 5.89 12.89
N PHE A 119 -18.91 6.91 13.35
CA PHE A 119 -20.16 7.34 12.72
C PHE A 119 -19.95 8.45 11.69
N LEU A 120 -18.88 9.23 11.82
CA LEU A 120 -18.58 10.34 10.93
C LEU A 120 -17.86 9.89 9.67
N LEU A 121 -16.96 8.90 9.76
CA LEU A 121 -16.20 8.40 8.62
C LEU A 121 -17.02 7.42 7.79
N LYS A 122 -17.21 7.78 6.51
CA LYS A 122 -17.83 6.91 5.49
C LYS A 122 -16.82 5.88 4.96
N ASP A 123 -15.59 6.33 4.70
CA ASP A 123 -14.50 5.53 4.16
C ASP A 123 -13.69 4.93 5.30
N LYS A 124 -13.78 3.62 5.49
CA LYS A 124 -13.28 2.92 6.67
C LYS A 124 -11.97 2.18 6.42
N TYR A 125 -11.77 1.69 5.20
CA TYR A 125 -10.59 0.90 4.80
C TYR A 125 -10.20 -0.12 5.88
N GLU A 126 -11.08 -1.07 6.18
CA GLU A 126 -10.91 -2.01 7.30
C GLU A 126 -9.87 -3.11 6.99
N SER A 127 -8.60 -2.72 6.84
CA SER A 127 -7.48 -3.61 6.47
C SER A 127 -7.33 -4.78 7.44
N GLU A 128 -7.52 -4.55 8.75
CA GLU A 128 -7.42 -5.58 9.79
C GLU A 128 -8.40 -6.73 9.58
N LYS A 129 -9.59 -6.44 9.06
CA LYS A 129 -10.60 -7.47 8.78
C LYS A 129 -10.31 -8.25 7.50
N LYS A 130 -9.62 -7.63 6.55
CA LYS A 130 -9.45 -8.12 5.19
C LYS A 130 -8.14 -8.87 4.98
N ILE A 131 -7.05 -8.45 5.63
CA ILE A 131 -5.69 -8.96 5.37
C ILE A 131 -5.56 -10.47 5.59
N LYS A 132 -6.34 -11.04 6.50
CA LYS A 132 -6.39 -12.49 6.76
C LYS A 132 -6.94 -13.32 5.58
N ASN A 133 -7.61 -12.68 4.62
CA ASN A 133 -8.14 -13.36 3.42
C ASN A 133 -7.10 -13.40 2.29
N ILE A 134 -5.99 -12.68 2.42
CA ILE A 134 -4.94 -12.62 1.41
C ILE A 134 -4.05 -13.86 1.52
N LYS A 135 -3.83 -14.54 0.40
CA LYS A 135 -2.94 -15.71 0.30
C LYS A 135 -1.62 -15.38 -0.41
N THR A 136 -1.56 -14.22 -1.05
CA THR A 136 -0.36 -13.69 -1.71
C THR A 136 0.71 -13.34 -0.66
N PRO A 137 2.02 -13.57 -0.93
CA PRO A 137 3.10 -13.13 -0.04
C PRO A 137 3.02 -11.64 0.29
N ILE A 138 3.16 -11.27 1.57
CA ILE A 138 3.04 -9.89 2.04
C ILE A 138 4.33 -9.42 2.70
N LEU A 139 4.87 -8.28 2.20
CA LEU A 139 5.90 -7.50 2.87
C LEU A 139 5.25 -6.26 3.50
N ILE A 140 5.44 -6.06 4.79
CA ILE A 140 5.03 -4.84 5.49
C ILE A 140 6.29 -4.09 5.91
N MET A 141 6.38 -2.82 5.54
CA MET A 141 7.47 -1.93 5.88
C MET A 141 6.92 -0.73 6.65
N HIS A 142 7.57 -0.35 7.74
CA HIS A 142 7.07 0.73 8.59
C HIS A 142 8.21 1.46 9.30
N GLY A 143 8.20 2.79 9.23
CA GLY A 143 9.10 3.62 9.99
C GLY A 143 8.78 3.56 11.48
N LYS A 144 9.79 3.41 12.33
CA LYS A 144 9.59 3.36 13.78
C LYS A 144 9.13 4.71 14.34
N LYS A 145 9.59 5.80 13.70
CA LYS A 145 9.29 7.19 14.09
C LYS A 145 8.03 7.73 13.42
N ASP A 146 7.23 6.88 12.77
CA ASP A 146 5.99 7.29 12.09
C ASP A 146 4.99 7.87 13.10
N ASP A 147 4.79 9.18 13.03
CA ASP A 147 3.88 9.98 13.86
C ASP A 147 2.51 10.19 13.20
N ILE A 148 2.36 9.81 11.92
CA ILE A 148 1.10 9.88 11.17
C ILE A 148 0.31 8.60 11.32
N VAL A 149 0.94 7.45 11.06
CA VAL A 149 0.36 6.12 11.24
C VAL A 149 1.31 5.33 12.14
N PRO A 150 1.04 5.20 13.44
CA PRO A 150 1.97 4.56 14.36
C PRO A 150 2.37 3.13 13.95
N CYS A 151 3.66 2.82 14.04
CA CYS A 151 4.26 1.56 13.61
C CYS A 151 3.54 0.31 14.17
N TYR A 152 2.92 0.40 15.37
CA TYR A 152 2.16 -0.71 15.93
C TYR A 152 0.99 -1.17 15.06
N MET A 153 0.45 -0.29 14.18
CA MET A 153 -0.61 -0.68 13.25
C MET A 153 -0.10 -1.64 12.18
N GLY A 154 1.09 -1.37 11.64
CA GLY A 154 1.75 -2.29 10.71
C GLY A 154 2.09 -3.63 11.37
N LYS A 155 2.60 -3.61 12.61
CA LYS A 155 2.84 -4.83 13.40
C LYS A 155 1.57 -5.64 13.60
N LYS A 156 0.47 -4.98 13.93
CA LYS A 156 -0.84 -5.64 14.09
C LYS A 156 -1.30 -6.32 12.81
N LEU A 157 -1.18 -5.64 11.67
CA LEU A 157 -1.50 -6.25 10.38
C LEU A 157 -0.59 -7.44 10.05
N PHE A 158 0.71 -7.32 10.36
CA PHE A 158 1.65 -8.44 10.19
C PHE A 158 1.26 -9.64 11.03
N GLU A 159 0.85 -9.46 12.28
CA GLU A 159 0.39 -10.57 13.15
C GLU A 159 -0.77 -11.35 12.51
N ILE A 160 -1.74 -10.63 11.94
CA ILE A 160 -2.98 -11.17 11.38
C ILE A 160 -2.79 -11.78 9.98
N ALA A 161 -1.86 -11.24 9.18
CA ALA A 161 -1.62 -11.69 7.81
C ALA A 161 -1.22 -13.17 7.74
N ASN A 162 -1.63 -13.84 6.66
CA ASN A 162 -1.22 -15.21 6.40
C ASN A 162 0.26 -15.29 6.02
N LYS A 163 0.87 -16.44 6.23
CA LYS A 163 2.18 -16.78 5.65
C LYS A 163 2.02 -17.07 4.15
N PRO A 164 3.04 -16.76 3.30
CA PRO A 164 4.33 -16.18 3.67
C PRO A 164 4.23 -14.65 3.88
N LYS A 165 4.91 -14.17 4.91
CA LYS A 165 4.91 -12.74 5.28
C LYS A 165 6.25 -12.31 5.86
N LYS A 166 6.59 -11.03 5.70
CA LYS A 166 7.78 -10.39 6.29
C LYS A 166 7.42 -9.01 6.84
N PHE A 167 8.04 -8.63 7.94
CA PHE A 167 7.93 -7.29 8.52
C PHE A 167 9.31 -6.64 8.57
N LEU A 168 9.41 -5.41 8.09
CA LEU A 168 10.60 -4.59 8.19
C LEU A 168 10.26 -3.33 8.98
N GLN A 169 10.85 -3.17 10.15
CA GLN A 169 10.83 -1.93 10.90
C GLN A 169 12.09 -1.15 10.57
N ILE A 170 11.93 0.08 10.13
CA ILE A 170 13.03 0.98 9.80
C ILE A 170 13.20 1.97 10.96
N GLU A 171 14.28 1.82 11.72
CA GLU A 171 14.47 2.50 13.02
C GLU A 171 14.49 4.03 12.91
N GLU A 172 15.10 4.56 11.83
CA GLU A 172 15.32 5.98 11.66
C GLU A 172 14.26 6.70 10.85
N ASP A 173 13.41 5.95 10.13
CA ASP A 173 12.40 6.50 9.24
C ASP A 173 11.10 6.87 9.98
N ASP A 174 10.43 7.87 9.43
CA ASP A 174 9.09 8.32 9.80
C ASP A 174 8.01 7.70 8.88
N HIS A 175 6.94 8.46 8.57
CA HIS A 175 5.86 8.01 7.68
C HIS A 175 6.31 7.77 6.24
N MET A 176 7.32 8.50 5.77
CA MET A 176 7.87 8.40 4.41
C MET A 176 9.23 7.72 4.47
N LEU A 177 9.30 6.47 4.01
CA LEU A 177 10.54 5.69 4.05
C LEU A 177 11.61 6.25 3.12
N SER A 178 12.86 6.21 3.58
CA SER A 178 14.03 6.83 2.91
C SER A 178 14.47 6.12 1.63
N PHE A 179 14.03 4.88 1.38
CA PHE A 179 14.42 4.10 0.19
C PHE A 179 15.93 4.02 -0.05
N ASN A 180 16.69 3.82 1.02
CA ASN A 180 18.13 3.58 0.95
C ASN A 180 18.42 2.19 0.34
N ASP A 181 19.71 1.93 0.02
CA ASP A 181 20.13 0.70 -0.64
C ASP A 181 19.75 -0.56 0.14
N ASN A 182 19.84 -0.52 1.48
CA ASN A 182 19.45 -1.64 2.33
C ASN A 182 17.96 -1.98 2.19
N LEU A 183 17.08 -0.96 2.19
CA LEU A 183 15.66 -1.17 2.03
C LEU A 183 15.34 -1.71 0.63
N LEU A 184 16.00 -1.19 -0.42
CA LEU A 184 15.86 -1.70 -1.78
C LEU A 184 16.27 -3.16 -1.89
N LEU A 185 17.41 -3.53 -1.30
CA LEU A 185 17.89 -4.92 -1.28
C LEU A 185 16.88 -5.85 -0.58
N GLU A 186 16.27 -5.40 0.51
CA GLU A 186 15.24 -6.14 1.23
C GLU A 186 13.96 -6.34 0.40
N ILE A 187 13.54 -5.31 -0.34
CA ILE A 187 12.41 -5.36 -1.29
C ILE A 187 12.75 -6.34 -2.42
N GLN A 188 13.94 -6.23 -3.02
CA GLN A 188 14.39 -7.09 -4.11
C GLN A 188 14.44 -8.56 -3.69
N ASN A 189 15.05 -8.83 -2.53
CA ASN A 189 15.14 -10.18 -1.98
C ASN A 189 13.75 -10.78 -1.74
N PHE A 190 12.80 -9.99 -1.24
CA PHE A 190 11.43 -10.44 -1.05
C PHE A 190 10.74 -10.77 -2.38
N ILE A 191 10.83 -9.88 -3.37
CA ILE A 191 10.21 -10.08 -4.70
C ILE A 191 10.82 -11.28 -5.45
N ASN A 192 12.13 -11.49 -5.30
CA ASN A 192 12.82 -12.59 -5.98
C ASN A 192 12.55 -13.96 -5.34
N LYS A 193 12.15 -13.97 -4.08
CA LYS A 193 11.83 -15.21 -3.36
C LYS A 193 10.50 -15.80 -3.83
N TYR A 194 9.59 -14.98 -4.32
CA TYR A 194 8.24 -15.36 -4.73
C TYR A 194 7.94 -14.94 -6.18
#